data_ac1ddb7d117f3462f1d7cf0cbe92e82c
#
_entry.id   ac1ddb7d117f3462f1d7cf0cbe92e82c
#
_cell.length_a   1.000
_cell.length_b   1.000
_cell.length_c   1.000
_cell.angle_alpha   90.00
_cell.angle_beta   90.00
_cell.angle_gamma   90.00
#
_symmetry.space_group_name_H-M   'P 1'
#
loop_
_entity.id
_entity.type
_entity.pdbx_description
1 polymer ?
#
loop_
_entity_poly.entity_id
_entity_poly.type
_entity_poly.pdbx_seq_one_letter_code
_entity_poly.pdbx_strand_id
1 'polypeptide(L)'
;MIPYRFRLTGVPPDRAMKQIAINPNHSIGEIKKDIKKQYKLNPILAIQLIFKGKVLLDNLKFSKTGIHPKKDVITVMATQAGGK
;
A
#
# COMPACT_ATOMS: atom_id res chain seq x y z
N MET A 1 -7.39 -8.93 -11.46
CA MET A 1 -7.16 -8.45 -10.09
C MET A 1 -6.59 -9.58 -9.25
N ILE A 2 -5.52 -9.30 -8.55
CA ILE A 2 -4.81 -10.29 -7.73
C ILE A 2 -4.79 -9.79 -6.30
N PRO A 3 -5.18 -10.61 -5.31
CA PRO A 3 -5.14 -10.18 -3.92
C PRO A 3 -3.71 -10.22 -3.38
N TYR A 4 -3.30 -9.09 -2.81
CA TYR A 4 -2.03 -8.95 -2.12
C TYR A 4 -2.28 -8.58 -0.67
N ARG A 5 -1.31 -8.88 0.19
CA ARG A 5 -1.45 -8.59 1.62
C ARG A 5 -0.74 -7.28 1.96
N PHE A 6 -1.46 -6.43 2.66
CA PHE A 6 -0.95 -5.13 3.08
C PHE A 6 -1.05 -5.01 4.58
N ARG A 7 -0.12 -4.28 5.15
CA ARG A 7 -0.09 -4.04 6.59
C ARG A 7 0.06 -2.54 6.83
N LEU A 8 -0.97 -1.95 7.43
CA LEU A 8 -0.96 -0.54 7.76
C LEU A 8 -0.30 -0.34 9.12
N THR A 9 0.65 0.58 9.20
CA THR A 9 1.31 0.91 10.45
C THR A 9 0.45 1.89 11.25
N GLY A 10 0.64 1.89 12.57
CA GLY A 10 -0.02 2.86 13.44
C GLY A 10 -1.43 2.51 13.83
N VAL A 11 -1.89 1.29 13.52
CA VAL A 11 -3.21 0.84 13.91
C VAL A 11 -3.08 -0.50 14.65
N PRO A 12 -4.13 -0.91 15.40
CA PRO A 12 -4.08 -2.21 16.08
C PRO A 12 -3.88 -3.36 15.11
N PRO A 13 -3.21 -4.44 15.53
CA PRO A 13 -2.92 -5.56 14.63
C PRO A 13 -4.14 -6.17 13.93
N ASP A 14 -5.29 -6.19 14.59
CA ASP A 14 -6.51 -6.74 14.00
C ASP A 14 -7.03 -5.88 12.84
N ARG A 15 -6.59 -4.63 12.73
CA ARG A 15 -6.96 -3.74 11.64
C ARG A 15 -5.83 -3.50 10.65
N ALA A 16 -4.61 -3.90 11.01
CA ALA A 16 -3.43 -3.60 10.23
C ALA A 16 -3.38 -4.42 8.94
N MET A 17 -3.63 -5.71 9.05
CA MET A 17 -3.53 -6.62 7.91
C MET A 17 -4.81 -6.59 7.09
N LYS A 18 -4.63 -6.44 5.78
CA LYS A 18 -5.76 -6.48 4.86
C LYS A 18 -5.31 -7.08 3.54
N GLN A 19 -6.16 -7.93 2.99
CA GLN A 19 -5.93 -8.48 1.66
C GLN A 19 -6.73 -7.64 0.67
N ILE A 20 -6.02 -7.03 -0.26
CA ILE A 20 -6.62 -6.10 -1.22
C ILE A 20 -6.31 -6.58 -2.62
N ALA A 21 -7.35 -6.75 -3.42
CA ALA A 21 -7.18 -7.12 -4.82
C ALA A 21 -6.77 -5.89 -5.62
N ILE A 22 -5.65 -6.01 -6.33
CA ILE A 22 -5.13 -4.91 -7.13
C ILE A 22 -4.79 -5.40 -8.53
N ASN A 23 -4.66 -4.45 -9.45
CA ASN A 23 -4.21 -4.73 -10.81
C ASN A 23 -2.69 -4.49 -10.87
N PRO A 24 -1.87 -5.55 -11.06
CA PRO A 24 -0.42 -5.37 -11.07
C PRO A 24 0.10 -4.52 -12.24
N ASN A 25 -0.73 -4.27 -13.24
CA ASN A 25 -0.34 -3.37 -14.33
C ASN A 25 -0.46 -1.90 -13.97
N HIS A 26 -1.09 -1.59 -12.85
CA HIS A 26 -1.18 -0.21 -12.37
C HIS A 26 0.12 0.23 -11.73
N SER A 27 0.36 1.55 -11.75
CA SER A 27 1.50 2.13 -11.06
C SER A 27 1.26 2.13 -9.54
N ILE A 28 2.35 2.27 -8.80
CA ILE A 28 2.26 2.38 -7.34
C ILE A 28 1.36 3.54 -6.94
N GLY A 29 1.44 4.67 -7.65
CA GLY A 29 0.58 5.81 -7.35
C GLY A 29 -0.90 5.50 -7.48
N GLU A 30 -1.27 4.74 -8.51
CA GLU A 30 -2.67 4.32 -8.69
C GLU A 30 -3.11 3.36 -7.59
N ILE A 31 -2.22 2.45 -7.20
CA ILE A 31 -2.53 1.48 -6.16
C ILE A 31 -2.69 2.16 -4.81
N LYS A 32 -1.93 3.21 -4.55
CA LYS A 32 -2.08 3.98 -3.31
C LYS A 32 -3.49 4.53 -3.16
N LYS A 33 -4.11 4.96 -4.25
CA LYS A 33 -5.48 5.45 -4.21
C LYS A 33 -6.45 4.36 -3.79
N ASP A 34 -6.27 3.16 -4.32
CA ASP A 34 -7.11 2.02 -3.96
C ASP A 34 -6.92 1.64 -2.49
N ILE A 35 -5.68 1.67 -2.02
CA ILE A 35 -5.38 1.33 -0.63
C ILE A 35 -6.04 2.32 0.33
N LYS A 36 -6.00 3.61 0.01
CA LYS A 36 -6.66 4.61 0.85
C LYS A 36 -8.16 4.33 0.97
N LYS A 37 -8.79 3.93 -0.13
CA LYS A 37 -10.21 3.59 -0.09
C LYS A 37 -10.48 2.36 0.75
N GLN A 38 -9.65 1.34 0.62
CA GLN A 38 -9.85 0.09 1.34
C GLN A 38 -9.68 0.24 2.84
N TYR A 39 -8.75 1.07 3.27
CA TYR A 39 -8.54 1.37 4.68
C TYR A 39 -9.39 2.55 5.17
N LYS A 40 -10.18 3.15 4.30
CA LYS A 40 -11.02 4.30 4.62
C LYS A 40 -10.20 5.46 5.17
N LEU A 41 -9.04 5.69 4.58
CA LEU A 41 -8.17 6.76 4.96
C LEU A 41 -8.61 8.07 4.31
N ASN A 42 -8.27 9.17 4.96
CA ASN A 42 -8.53 10.49 4.39
C ASN A 42 -7.79 10.63 3.06
N PRO A 43 -8.49 11.01 1.96
CA PRO A 43 -7.83 11.10 0.65
C PRO A 43 -6.64 12.06 0.59
N ILE A 44 -6.58 13.04 1.48
CA ILE A 44 -5.46 13.98 1.49
C ILE A 44 -4.22 13.44 2.20
N LEU A 45 -4.36 12.32 2.91
CA LEU A 45 -3.20 11.71 3.54
C LEU A 45 -2.24 11.17 2.49
N ALA A 46 -0.96 11.43 2.69
CA ALA A 46 0.07 10.81 1.88
C ALA A 46 0.40 9.46 2.49
N ILE A 47 0.50 8.44 1.63
CA ILE A 47 0.94 7.13 2.10
C ILE A 47 2.15 6.69 1.31
N GLN A 48 2.94 5.82 1.92
CA GLN A 48 4.08 5.20 1.27
C GLN A 48 3.92 3.69 1.33
N LEU A 49 4.31 3.02 0.26
CA LEU A 49 4.36 1.57 0.22
C LEU A 49 5.81 1.14 0.36
N ILE A 50 6.07 0.26 1.31
CA ILE A 50 7.43 -0.17 1.61
C ILE A 50 7.50 -1.69 1.46
N PHE A 51 8.48 -2.14 0.71
CA PHE A 51 8.71 -3.57 0.50
C PHE A 51 10.18 -3.87 0.71
N LYS A 52 10.46 -4.76 1.66
CA LYS A 52 11.83 -5.15 2.01
C LYS A 52 12.71 -3.94 2.32
N GLY A 53 12.16 -3.00 3.06
CA GLY A 53 12.88 -1.82 3.49
C GLY A 53 13.04 -0.73 2.44
N LYS A 54 12.43 -0.89 1.27
CA LYS A 54 12.53 0.10 0.20
C LYS A 54 11.18 0.76 -0.04
N VAL A 55 11.21 2.08 -0.19
CA VAL A 55 10.01 2.83 -0.56
C VAL A 55 9.78 2.66 -2.05
N LEU A 56 8.55 2.27 -2.41
CA LEU A 56 8.18 2.07 -3.80
C LEU A 56 7.77 3.40 -4.43
N LEU A 57 8.38 3.73 -5.56
CA LEU A 57 8.12 5.00 -6.24
C LEU A 57 6.78 4.98 -6.99
N ASP A 58 6.12 6.12 -7.02
CA ASP A 58 4.77 6.23 -7.58
C ASP A 58 4.68 5.83 -9.05
N ASN A 59 5.72 6.10 -9.83
CA ASN A 59 5.71 5.80 -11.27
C ASN A 59 6.12 4.37 -11.59
N LEU A 60 6.47 3.58 -10.58
CA LEU A 60 6.85 2.19 -10.78
C LEU A 60 5.59 1.34 -10.98
N LYS A 61 5.61 0.45 -11.96
CA LYS A 61 4.52 -0.51 -12.12
C LYS A 61 4.62 -1.57 -11.05
N PHE A 62 3.46 -1.92 -10.47
CA PHE A 62 3.44 -2.91 -9.39
C PHE A 62 4.06 -4.24 -9.83
N SER A 63 3.81 -4.65 -11.07
CA SER A 63 4.36 -5.91 -11.59
C SER A 63 5.88 -5.94 -11.65
N LYS A 64 6.52 -4.77 -11.58
CA LYS A 64 7.99 -4.68 -11.61
C LYS A 64 8.64 -4.74 -10.24
N THR A 65 7.83 -4.81 -9.18
CA THR A 65 8.37 -4.82 -7.81
C THR A 65 8.88 -6.18 -7.38
N GLY A 66 8.44 -7.25 -8.04
CA GLY A 66 8.81 -8.60 -7.63
C GLY A 66 8.04 -9.11 -6.42
N ILE A 67 7.00 -8.41 -6.00
CA ILE A 67 6.21 -8.81 -4.84
C ILE A 67 5.37 -10.04 -5.18
N HIS A 68 5.41 -11.03 -4.29
CA HIS A 68 4.65 -12.27 -4.46
C HIS A 68 3.36 -12.20 -3.64
N PRO A 69 2.19 -12.43 -4.27
CA PRO A 69 0.91 -12.22 -3.58
C PRO A 69 0.68 -13.11 -2.37
N LYS A 70 1.27 -14.30 -2.35
CA LYS A 70 1.05 -15.25 -1.26
C LYS A 70 2.14 -15.25 -0.20
N LYS A 71 3.33 -14.73 -0.53
CA LYS A 71 4.48 -14.80 0.37
C LYS A 71 4.81 -13.47 1.01
N ASP A 72 4.56 -12.38 0.31
CA ASP A 72 5.05 -11.08 0.74
C ASP A 72 3.93 -10.23 1.34
N VAL A 73 4.34 -9.35 2.25
CA VAL A 73 3.44 -8.35 2.85
C VAL A 73 4.02 -6.98 2.55
N ILE A 74 3.17 -6.08 2.06
CA ILE A 74 3.58 -4.73 1.75
C ILE A 74 3.21 -3.84 2.93
N THR A 75 4.18 -3.09 3.44
CA THR A 75 3.94 -2.17 4.54
C THR A 75 3.38 -0.86 3.98
N VAL A 76 2.30 -0.38 4.60
CA VAL A 76 1.68 0.89 4.25
C VAL A 76 1.92 1.85 5.41
N MET A 77 2.61 2.95 5.13
CA MET A 77 2.85 3.99 6.12
C MET A 77 2.08 5.23 5.73
N ALA A 78 1.18 5.66 6.62
CA ALA A 78 0.44 6.89 6.40
C ALA A 78 1.16 8.03 7.10
N THR A 79 1.40 9.12 6.36
CA THR A 79 1.99 10.32 6.92
C THR A 79 0.98 11.45 6.81
N GLN A 80 0.90 12.27 7.85
CA GLN A 80 0.00 13.41 7.80
C GLN A 80 0.63 14.52 6.98
N ALA A 81 -0.07 14.90 5.94
CA ALA A 81 0.33 16.05 5.16
C ALA A 81 0.14 17.31 5.99
N GLY A 82 1.05 18.24 5.88
CA GLY A 82 0.94 19.52 6.56
C GLY A 82 1.35 19.51 8.00
N GLY A 83 1.91 18.52 8.46
CA GLY A 83 2.51 18.46 9.77
C GLY A 83 1.57 18.51 10.95
N LYS A 84 1.59 18.99 11.01
CA LYS A 84 1.09 19.24 12.06
C LYS A 84 0.67 19.06 12.62
#